data_031bdee479368fb4cf103c8630703bbf
#
_entry.id   031bdee479368fb4cf103c8630703bbf
#
_cell.length_a   1.000
_cell.length_b   1.000
_cell.length_c   1.000
_cell.angle_alpha   90.00
_cell.angle_beta   90.00
_cell.angle_gamma   90.00
#
_symmetry.space_group_name_H-M   'P 1'
#
loop_
_entity.id
_entity.type
_entity.pdbx_description
1 polymer ?
#
loop_
_entity_poly.entity_id
_entity_poly.type
_entity_poly.pdbx_seq_one_letter_code
_entity_poly.pdbx_strand_id
1 'polypeptide(L)'
;ADYERRKPAPKYATSPLLRLAGLEPLFKEQVRPSNGADSCNAEDFVKVGERCNVAGSKKFLRLINEKNYDEALDIARKQVEDGADVIDVNMDDGLLDATAEMQTFLNLIASDPAVSRVPIMVDSSRFEVIEAGLKCIQGKSIVNSISLKMGEQAFIEHALTIKRLGAAVIVMLFDEE
;
A
#
# COMPACT_ATOMS: atom_id res chain seq x y z
N ALA A 1 -30.43 11.08 -6.11
CA ALA A 1 -29.92 10.60 -7.39
C ALA A 1 -29.79 9.09 -7.31
N ASP A 2 -30.52 8.35 -8.16
CA ASP A 2 -30.42 6.89 -8.24
C ASP A 2 -29.09 6.54 -8.91
N TYR A 3 -28.08 6.27 -8.10
CA TYR A 3 -26.90 5.60 -8.59
C TYR A 3 -27.25 4.15 -8.93
N GLU A 4 -27.52 3.86 -10.19
CA GLU A 4 -27.50 2.46 -10.64
C GLU A 4 -26.13 1.88 -10.33
N ARG A 5 -26.09 0.96 -9.36
CA ARG A 5 -24.85 0.20 -9.07
C ARG A 5 -24.46 -0.51 -10.38
N ARG A 6 -23.41 -0.02 -11.03
CA ARG A 6 -22.82 -0.72 -12.17
C ARG A 6 -22.47 -2.12 -11.70
N LYS A 7 -23.12 -3.12 -12.27
CA LYS A 7 -22.74 -4.51 -12.02
C LYS A 7 -21.32 -4.70 -12.55
N PRO A 8 -20.35 -5.12 -11.71
CA PRO A 8 -19.00 -5.36 -12.19
C PRO A 8 -19.04 -6.39 -13.31
N ALA A 9 -18.16 -6.24 -14.30
CA ALA A 9 -18.08 -7.20 -15.40
C ALA A 9 -17.84 -8.61 -14.80
N PRO A 10 -18.62 -9.63 -15.20
CA PRO A 10 -18.63 -10.96 -14.57
C PRO A 10 -17.23 -11.58 -14.39
N LYS A 11 -16.34 -11.37 -15.35
CA LYS A 11 -14.95 -11.88 -15.30
C LYS A 11 -14.04 -11.24 -14.24
N TYR A 12 -14.46 -10.11 -13.65
CA TYR A 12 -13.72 -9.43 -12.58
C TYR A 12 -14.41 -9.55 -11.22
N ALA A 13 -15.68 -9.92 -11.21
CA ALA A 13 -16.49 -10.04 -10.00
C ALA A 13 -16.21 -11.30 -9.18
N THR A 14 -15.41 -12.22 -9.67
CA THR A 14 -15.37 -13.60 -9.16
C THR A 14 -13.96 -14.12 -8.88
N SER A 15 -12.92 -13.27 -8.79
CA SER A 15 -11.67 -13.77 -8.22
C SER A 15 -11.75 -13.63 -6.70
N PRO A 16 -12.03 -14.72 -5.95
CA PRO A 16 -12.07 -14.67 -4.49
C PRO A 16 -10.67 -14.51 -3.89
N LEU A 17 -9.65 -14.38 -4.73
CA LEU A 17 -8.26 -14.41 -4.34
C LEU A 17 -7.63 -13.03 -4.44
N LEU A 18 -7.29 -12.44 -3.29
CA LEU A 18 -6.38 -11.30 -3.23
C LEU A 18 -4.97 -11.79 -3.58
N ARG A 19 -4.34 -11.16 -4.56
CA ARG A 19 -2.98 -11.48 -5.02
C ARG A 19 -2.11 -10.26 -4.88
N LEU A 20 -1.16 -10.32 -3.96
CA LEU A 20 -0.11 -9.33 -3.77
C LEU A 20 1.24 -10.05 -3.81
N ALA A 21 2.32 -9.34 -3.94
CA ALA A 21 3.66 -9.92 -3.89
C ALA A 21 4.71 -8.86 -3.49
N GLY A 22 5.61 -9.27 -2.59
CA GLY A 22 6.98 -8.81 -2.54
C GLY A 22 7.83 -9.73 -3.41
N LEU A 23 8.98 -10.17 -2.93
CA LEU A 23 9.71 -11.28 -3.56
C LEU A 23 8.97 -12.61 -3.38
N GLU A 24 8.16 -12.72 -2.31
CA GLU A 24 7.27 -13.85 -2.07
C GLU A 24 5.83 -13.48 -2.41
N PRO A 25 5.05 -14.41 -3.01
CA PRO A 25 3.66 -14.16 -3.30
C PRO A 25 2.81 -14.22 -2.02
N LEU A 26 1.91 -13.27 -1.84
CA LEU A 26 0.88 -13.27 -0.81
C LEU A 26 -0.48 -13.56 -1.46
N PHE A 27 -1.09 -14.66 -1.09
CA PHE A 27 -2.43 -15.04 -1.53
C PHE A 27 -3.36 -15.14 -0.32
N LYS A 28 -4.51 -14.44 -0.38
CA LYS A 28 -5.59 -14.54 0.60
C LYS A 28 -6.88 -14.88 -0.14
N GLU A 29 -7.51 -15.99 0.21
CA GLU A 29 -8.83 -16.33 -0.31
C GLU A 29 -9.91 -15.49 0.38
N GLN A 30 -10.70 -14.77 -0.40
CA GLN A 30 -11.88 -14.08 0.11
C GLN A 30 -13.07 -15.06 0.01
N VAL A 31 -13.20 -15.94 0.98
CA VAL A 31 -14.35 -16.83 1.08
C VAL A 31 -15.55 -16.01 1.54
N ARG A 32 -16.47 -15.71 0.63
CA ARG A 32 -17.79 -15.24 1.04
C ARG A 32 -18.61 -16.47 1.45
N PRO A 33 -19.04 -16.56 2.72
CA PRO A 33 -19.92 -17.66 3.13
C PRO A 33 -21.18 -17.63 2.27
N SER A 34 -21.56 -18.73 1.68
CA SER A 34 -22.77 -18.87 0.87
C SER A 34 -24.08 -18.60 1.64
N ASN A 35 -24.02 -18.47 2.95
CA ASN A 35 -25.14 -18.44 3.88
C ASN A 35 -25.30 -17.11 4.63
N GLY A 36 -24.67 -16.01 4.20
CA GLY A 36 -24.86 -14.68 4.82
C GLY A 36 -24.32 -14.55 6.26
N ALA A 37 -23.59 -15.52 6.77
CA ALA A 37 -22.92 -15.41 8.05
C ALA A 37 -21.58 -14.66 7.86
N ASP A 38 -21.36 -13.56 8.58
CA ASP A 38 -20.12 -12.79 8.64
C ASP A 38 -19.01 -13.58 9.37
N SER A 39 -18.61 -14.72 8.83
CA SER A 39 -17.44 -15.44 9.34
C SER A 39 -16.22 -15.12 8.46
N CYS A 40 -15.57 -13.99 8.73
CA CYS A 40 -14.19 -13.80 8.31
C CYS A 40 -13.33 -14.81 9.07
N ASN A 41 -12.75 -15.78 8.37
CA ASN A 41 -11.72 -16.62 8.96
C ASN A 41 -10.49 -15.74 9.26
N ALA A 42 -9.80 -15.97 10.37
CA ALA A 42 -8.58 -15.23 10.73
C ALA A 42 -7.48 -15.32 9.63
N GLU A 43 -7.56 -16.32 8.77
CA GLU A 43 -6.65 -16.54 7.63
C GLU A 43 -6.90 -15.58 6.46
N ASP A 44 -8.09 -14.96 6.39
CA ASP A 44 -8.45 -13.99 5.33
C ASP A 44 -8.01 -12.57 5.66
N PHE A 45 -7.56 -12.32 6.89
CA PHE A 45 -7.15 -11.01 7.36
C PHE A 45 -5.73 -10.67 6.90
N VAL A 46 -5.55 -9.46 6.36
CA VAL A 46 -4.23 -8.92 5.97
C VAL A 46 -3.76 -7.96 7.05
N LYS A 47 -2.63 -8.28 7.68
CA LYS A 47 -2.01 -7.44 8.69
C LYS A 47 -1.07 -6.44 8.02
N VAL A 48 -1.37 -5.15 8.13
CA VAL A 48 -0.52 -4.07 7.62
C VAL A 48 0.32 -3.50 8.76
N GLY A 49 1.64 -3.49 8.59
CA GLY A 49 2.57 -2.87 9.51
C GLY A 49 2.75 -1.39 9.16
N GLU A 50 2.40 -0.48 10.08
CA GLU A 50 2.37 0.98 9.85
C GLU A 50 3.45 1.75 10.64
N ARG A 51 4.56 1.11 11.04
CA ARG A 51 5.60 1.80 11.79
C ARG A 51 6.64 2.51 10.92
N CYS A 52 6.64 2.27 9.60
CA CYS A 52 7.44 2.99 8.62
C CYS A 52 6.69 4.21 8.03
N ASN A 53 5.91 4.88 8.87
CA ASN A 53 5.09 6.03 8.53
C ASN A 53 5.55 7.24 9.37
N VAL A 54 6.07 8.29 8.70
CA VAL A 54 6.62 9.49 9.39
C VAL A 54 5.53 10.29 10.09
N ALA A 55 4.29 10.27 9.60
CA ALA A 55 3.17 10.94 10.25
C ALA A 55 2.69 10.18 11.51
N GLY A 56 2.77 8.85 11.50
CA GLY A 56 2.30 7.99 12.58
C GLY A 56 3.35 7.57 13.61
N SER A 57 4.65 7.71 13.30
CA SER A 57 5.75 7.24 14.14
C SER A 57 6.83 8.30 14.34
N LYS A 58 6.84 8.93 15.51
CA LYS A 58 7.88 9.92 15.89
C LYS A 58 9.30 9.35 15.83
N LYS A 59 9.47 8.07 16.19
CA LYS A 59 10.76 7.39 16.11
C LYS A 59 11.21 7.28 14.66
N PHE A 60 10.35 6.83 13.77
CA PHE A 60 10.66 6.67 12.36
C PHE A 60 10.97 8.02 11.71
N LEU A 61 10.14 9.05 11.94
CA LEU A 61 10.38 10.41 11.46
C LEU A 61 11.77 10.93 11.89
N ARG A 62 12.14 10.74 13.17
CA ARG A 62 13.46 11.16 13.66
C ARG A 62 14.59 10.46 12.89
N LEU A 63 14.48 9.13 12.70
CA LEU A 63 15.52 8.36 12.01
C LEU A 63 15.68 8.79 10.55
N ILE A 64 14.58 9.08 9.85
CA ILE A 64 14.60 9.59 8.47
C ILE A 64 15.25 10.99 8.43
N ASN A 65 14.92 11.89 9.35
CA ASN A 65 15.54 13.22 9.44
C ASN A 65 17.05 13.13 9.72
N GLU A 66 17.48 12.21 10.58
CA GLU A 66 18.87 11.96 10.93
C GLU A 66 19.62 11.15 9.85
N LYS A 67 18.93 10.69 8.79
CA LYS A 67 19.46 9.78 7.76
C LYS A 67 20.00 8.46 8.32
N ASN A 68 19.48 8.05 9.48
CA ASN A 68 19.81 6.76 10.10
C ASN A 68 18.91 5.66 9.52
N TYR A 69 19.15 5.35 8.24
CA TYR A 69 18.34 4.38 7.50
C TYR A 69 18.51 2.94 7.98
N ASP A 70 19.66 2.60 8.58
CA ASP A 70 19.88 1.24 9.10
C ASP A 70 18.91 0.94 10.24
N GLU A 71 18.78 1.84 11.23
CA GLU A 71 17.79 1.69 12.29
C GLU A 71 16.36 1.83 11.78
N ALA A 72 16.11 2.64 10.74
CA ALA A 72 14.79 2.75 10.11
C ALA A 72 14.40 1.43 9.44
N LEU A 73 15.36 0.74 8.79
CA LEU A 73 15.16 -0.56 8.18
C LEU A 73 14.90 -1.66 9.23
N ASP A 74 15.54 -1.58 10.40
CA ASP A 74 15.26 -2.48 11.53
C ASP A 74 13.80 -2.39 12.00
N ILE A 75 13.17 -1.21 11.89
CA ILE A 75 11.73 -1.07 12.18
C ILE A 75 10.91 -1.86 11.17
N ALA A 76 11.27 -1.87 9.90
CA ALA A 76 10.59 -2.66 8.88
C ALA A 76 10.79 -4.17 9.12
N ARG A 77 12.04 -4.60 9.37
CA ARG A 77 12.36 -6.01 9.70
C ARG A 77 11.52 -6.50 10.88
N LYS A 78 11.48 -5.72 11.96
CA LYS A 78 10.73 -6.07 13.17
C LYS A 78 9.24 -6.29 12.89
N GLN A 79 8.62 -5.46 12.05
CA GLN A 79 7.22 -5.63 11.67
C GLN A 79 6.98 -6.94 10.91
N VAL A 80 7.87 -7.30 9.99
CA VAL A 80 7.79 -8.57 9.24
C VAL A 80 7.99 -9.76 10.17
N GLU A 81 8.95 -9.71 11.10
CA GLU A 81 9.18 -10.72 12.13
C GLU A 81 7.95 -10.90 13.04
N ASP A 82 7.28 -9.80 13.39
CA ASP A 82 6.07 -9.81 14.21
C ASP A 82 4.81 -10.23 13.42
N GLY A 83 4.98 -10.61 12.16
CA GLY A 83 3.95 -11.23 11.34
C GLY A 83 3.09 -10.23 10.54
N ALA A 84 3.63 -9.08 10.16
CA ALA A 84 2.99 -8.23 9.16
C ALA A 84 3.00 -8.90 7.78
N ASP A 85 1.83 -8.93 7.13
CA ASP A 85 1.67 -9.44 5.76
C ASP A 85 2.06 -8.39 4.70
N VAL A 86 2.00 -7.11 5.06
CA VAL A 86 2.29 -5.93 4.21
C VAL A 86 2.99 -4.88 5.06
N ILE A 87 3.94 -4.15 4.50
CA ILE A 87 4.57 -2.99 5.16
C ILE A 87 4.10 -1.71 4.47
N ASP A 88 3.47 -0.83 5.25
CA ASP A 88 3.12 0.53 4.83
C ASP A 88 4.31 1.47 4.99
N VAL A 89 4.60 2.26 3.96
CA VAL A 89 5.67 3.26 3.95
C VAL A 89 5.11 4.62 3.57
N ASN A 90 5.24 5.58 4.48
CA ASN A 90 4.81 6.97 4.28
C ASN A 90 5.95 7.93 4.65
N MET A 91 6.22 8.88 3.75
CA MET A 91 7.25 9.93 3.91
C MET A 91 6.64 11.35 3.88
N ASP A 92 5.32 11.48 4.10
CA ASP A 92 4.61 12.76 4.07
C ASP A 92 4.88 13.59 5.33
N ASP A 93 5.94 14.40 5.28
CA ASP A 93 6.26 15.41 6.27
C ASP A 93 6.64 16.71 5.57
N GLY A 94 6.25 17.85 6.16
CA GLY A 94 6.45 19.16 5.54
C GLY A 94 7.91 19.62 5.43
N LEU A 95 8.82 18.98 6.15
CA LEU A 95 10.25 19.29 6.17
C LEU A 95 11.09 18.30 5.35
N LEU A 96 10.49 17.20 4.87
CA LEU A 96 11.16 16.18 4.08
C LEU A 96 10.96 16.41 2.57
N ASP A 97 11.96 16.09 1.78
CA ASP A 97 11.76 15.75 0.37
C ASP A 97 11.20 14.32 0.30
N ALA A 98 9.87 14.21 0.44
CA ALA A 98 9.22 12.92 0.53
C ALA A 98 9.45 12.05 -0.71
N THR A 99 9.65 12.64 -1.89
CA THR A 99 9.94 11.87 -3.11
C THR A 99 11.32 11.22 -3.02
N ALA A 100 12.33 11.99 -2.65
CA ALA A 100 13.70 11.48 -2.48
C ALA A 100 13.79 10.46 -1.34
N GLU A 101 13.12 10.73 -0.21
CA GLU A 101 13.12 9.82 0.95
C GLU A 101 12.39 8.52 0.65
N MET A 102 11.26 8.57 -0.03
CA MET A 102 10.52 7.38 -0.46
C MET A 102 11.39 6.50 -1.36
N GLN A 103 12.03 7.08 -2.37
CA GLN A 103 12.92 6.35 -3.26
C GLN A 103 14.11 5.75 -2.52
N THR A 104 14.75 6.52 -1.64
CA THR A 104 15.92 6.06 -0.88
C THR A 104 15.55 4.88 0.00
N PHE A 105 14.48 5.01 0.79
CA PHE A 105 14.08 3.97 1.73
C PHE A 105 13.57 2.71 1.03
N LEU A 106 12.80 2.84 -0.04
CA LEU A 106 12.32 1.69 -0.81
C LEU A 106 13.45 0.94 -1.53
N ASN A 107 14.48 1.63 -2.01
CA ASN A 107 15.66 0.99 -2.58
C ASN A 107 16.45 0.21 -1.51
N LEU A 108 16.51 0.71 -0.27
CA LEU A 108 17.10 -0.03 0.84
C LEU A 108 16.27 -1.26 1.20
N ILE A 109 14.94 -1.14 1.28
CA ILE A 109 14.05 -2.29 1.44
C ILE A 109 14.28 -3.33 0.34
N ALA A 110 14.38 -2.91 -0.92
CA ALA A 110 14.58 -3.81 -2.05
C ALA A 110 15.89 -4.62 -1.95
N SER A 111 16.90 -4.07 -1.27
CA SER A 111 18.18 -4.76 -1.03
C SER A 111 18.17 -5.68 0.20
N ASP A 112 17.10 -5.66 1.01
CA ASP A 112 16.94 -6.47 2.22
C ASP A 112 15.93 -7.60 2.03
N PRO A 113 16.39 -8.87 1.89
CA PRO A 113 15.48 -10.01 1.68
C PRO A 113 14.52 -10.26 2.85
N ALA A 114 14.86 -9.84 4.07
CA ALA A 114 13.99 -10.02 5.23
C ALA A 114 12.74 -9.15 5.14
N VAL A 115 12.83 -7.96 4.53
CA VAL A 115 11.71 -7.03 4.36
C VAL A 115 11.07 -7.18 2.98
N SER A 116 11.87 -7.23 1.92
CA SER A 116 11.38 -7.23 0.54
C SER A 116 10.57 -8.48 0.16
N ARG A 117 10.59 -9.53 0.99
CA ARG A 117 9.76 -10.73 0.79
C ARG A 117 8.26 -10.45 0.87
N VAL A 118 7.83 -9.47 1.65
CA VAL A 118 6.42 -9.07 1.76
C VAL A 118 6.09 -7.92 0.81
N PRO A 119 4.82 -7.80 0.35
CA PRO A 119 4.41 -6.66 -0.45
C PRO A 119 4.52 -5.34 0.34
N ILE A 120 4.86 -4.28 -0.39
CA ILE A 120 4.93 -2.92 0.17
C ILE A 120 3.66 -2.14 -0.21
N MET A 121 3.14 -1.39 0.75
CA MET A 121 2.11 -0.39 0.54
C MET A 121 2.77 0.98 0.48
N VAL A 122 2.66 1.66 -0.66
CA VAL A 122 3.16 3.03 -0.83
C VAL A 122 2.05 3.98 -0.45
N ASP A 123 2.25 4.70 0.64
CA ASP A 123 1.30 5.64 1.20
C ASP A 123 1.78 7.08 1.04
N SER A 124 0.99 7.89 0.36
CA SER A 124 1.20 9.34 0.28
C SER A 124 -0.07 10.06 -0.15
N SER A 125 -0.23 11.28 0.34
CA SER A 125 -1.24 12.23 -0.13
C SER A 125 -0.88 12.87 -1.49
N ARG A 126 0.36 12.70 -1.94
CA ARG A 126 0.89 13.28 -3.19
C ARG A 126 1.19 12.20 -4.21
N PHE A 127 0.54 12.29 -5.37
CA PHE A 127 0.65 11.25 -6.38
C PHE A 127 2.06 11.10 -6.97
N GLU A 128 2.82 12.20 -7.07
CA GLU A 128 4.22 12.15 -7.52
C GLU A 128 5.12 11.30 -6.61
N VAL A 129 4.85 11.28 -5.29
CA VAL A 129 5.57 10.43 -4.32
C VAL A 129 5.20 8.97 -4.52
N ILE A 130 3.89 8.69 -4.73
CA ILE A 130 3.39 7.34 -5.04
C ILE A 130 4.06 6.82 -6.31
N GLU A 131 4.04 7.59 -7.39
CA GLU A 131 4.60 7.17 -8.68
C GLU A 131 6.11 6.91 -8.58
N ALA A 132 6.84 7.77 -7.86
CA ALA A 132 8.27 7.60 -7.62
C ALA A 132 8.56 6.33 -6.82
N GLY A 133 7.78 6.08 -5.76
CA GLY A 133 7.90 4.87 -4.93
C GLY A 133 7.60 3.60 -5.70
N LEU A 134 6.54 3.57 -6.50
CA LEU A 134 6.18 2.40 -7.30
C LEU A 134 7.27 1.98 -8.30
N LYS A 135 8.09 2.93 -8.78
CA LYS A 135 9.21 2.65 -9.67
C LYS A 135 10.40 1.95 -8.98
N CYS A 136 10.42 1.95 -7.63
CA CYS A 136 11.49 1.33 -6.83
C CYS A 136 11.12 -0.07 -6.33
N ILE A 137 9.88 -0.54 -6.54
CA ILE A 137 9.36 -1.77 -5.92
C ILE A 137 9.32 -2.91 -6.93
N GLN A 138 9.62 -4.12 -6.45
CA GLN A 138 9.40 -5.38 -7.15
C GLN A 138 8.08 -6.02 -6.68
N GLY A 139 7.50 -6.87 -7.56
CA GLY A 139 6.28 -7.60 -7.24
C GLY A 139 5.00 -6.80 -7.45
N LYS A 140 3.94 -7.16 -6.75
CA LYS A 140 2.64 -6.49 -6.80
C LYS A 140 2.36 -5.78 -5.48
N SER A 141 2.70 -4.51 -5.43
CA SER A 141 2.50 -3.59 -4.32
C SER A 141 1.05 -3.10 -4.20
N ILE A 142 0.82 -2.25 -3.20
CA ILE A 142 -0.45 -1.57 -2.97
C ILE A 142 -0.19 -0.07 -2.93
N VAL A 143 -1.13 0.72 -3.44
CA VAL A 143 -1.16 2.18 -3.28
C VAL A 143 -2.20 2.56 -2.25
N ASN A 144 -1.83 3.39 -1.31
CA ASN A 144 -2.70 4.03 -0.33
C ASN A 144 -2.54 5.56 -0.48
N SER A 145 -3.45 6.27 -1.05
CA SER A 145 -4.69 5.90 -1.71
C SER A 145 -5.01 6.89 -2.83
N ILE A 146 -6.03 6.63 -3.61
CA ILE A 146 -6.60 7.61 -4.53
C ILE A 146 -8.06 7.89 -4.17
N SER A 147 -8.56 9.07 -4.52
CA SER A 147 -9.94 9.48 -4.28
C SER A 147 -10.41 10.42 -5.37
N LEU A 148 -11.71 10.72 -5.39
CA LEU A 148 -12.30 11.74 -6.31
C LEU A 148 -12.02 13.18 -5.86
N LYS A 149 -11.32 13.40 -4.74
CA LYS A 149 -11.03 14.73 -4.20
C LYS A 149 -10.35 15.69 -5.19
N MET A 150 -9.50 15.16 -6.07
CA MET A 150 -8.83 15.95 -7.13
C MET A 150 -9.61 15.98 -8.45
N GLY A 151 -10.85 15.50 -8.45
CA GLY A 151 -11.71 15.40 -9.62
C GLY A 151 -11.56 14.08 -10.39
N GLU A 152 -12.57 13.78 -11.23
CA GLU A 152 -12.68 12.51 -11.95
C GLU A 152 -11.51 12.28 -12.92
N GLN A 153 -11.08 13.32 -13.63
CA GLN A 153 -9.99 13.21 -14.60
C GLN A 153 -8.68 12.77 -13.94
N ALA A 154 -8.29 13.44 -12.85
CA ALA A 154 -7.08 13.09 -12.10
C ALA A 154 -7.19 11.67 -11.51
N PHE A 155 -8.36 11.30 -10.97
CA PHE A 155 -8.61 9.95 -10.46
C PHE A 155 -8.38 8.87 -11.52
N ILE A 156 -8.91 9.07 -12.74
CA ILE A 156 -8.74 8.12 -13.85
C ILE A 156 -7.27 8.02 -14.26
N GLU A 157 -6.58 9.15 -14.40
CA GLU A 157 -5.16 9.20 -14.78
C GLU A 157 -4.28 8.49 -13.74
N HIS A 158 -4.50 8.74 -12.44
CA HIS A 158 -3.81 8.07 -11.35
C HIS A 158 -4.08 6.55 -11.38
N ALA A 159 -5.36 6.15 -11.48
CA ALA A 159 -5.73 4.72 -11.53
C ALA A 159 -5.09 3.98 -12.71
N LEU A 160 -5.05 4.61 -13.90
CA LEU A 160 -4.40 4.04 -15.08
C LEU A 160 -2.88 3.93 -14.92
N THR A 161 -2.26 4.91 -14.27
CA THR A 161 -0.82 4.89 -13.99
C THR A 161 -0.47 3.79 -13.00
N ILE A 162 -1.21 3.67 -11.89
CA ILE A 162 -1.04 2.60 -10.89
C ILE A 162 -1.21 1.23 -11.56
N LYS A 163 -2.24 1.07 -12.41
CA LYS A 163 -2.48 -0.17 -13.14
C LYS A 163 -1.31 -0.52 -14.07
N ARG A 164 -0.74 0.46 -14.78
CA ARG A 164 0.43 0.24 -15.66
C ARG A 164 1.66 -0.17 -14.87
N LEU A 165 1.85 0.35 -13.66
CA LEU A 165 2.93 -0.01 -12.75
C LEU A 165 2.67 -1.33 -12.00
N GLY A 166 1.51 -1.97 -12.22
CA GLY A 166 1.21 -3.32 -11.73
C GLY A 166 0.74 -3.38 -10.28
N ALA A 167 0.47 -2.25 -9.63
CA ALA A 167 0.04 -2.21 -8.24
C ALA A 167 -1.48 -2.38 -8.07
N ALA A 168 -1.88 -2.87 -6.89
CA ALA A 168 -3.23 -2.75 -6.37
C ALA A 168 -3.44 -1.34 -5.80
N VAL A 169 -4.68 -0.93 -5.57
CA VAL A 169 -4.98 0.42 -5.09
C VAL A 169 -6.13 0.42 -4.09
N ILE A 170 -5.99 1.21 -3.04
CA ILE A 170 -7.08 1.57 -2.13
C ILE A 170 -7.76 2.81 -2.70
N VAL A 171 -9.08 2.72 -2.89
CA VAL A 171 -9.92 3.85 -3.31
C VAL A 171 -10.67 4.36 -2.10
N MET A 172 -10.40 5.60 -1.72
CA MET A 172 -11.12 6.27 -0.63
C MET A 172 -12.45 6.79 -1.17
N LEU A 173 -13.53 6.32 -0.56
CA LEU A 173 -14.89 6.74 -0.89
C LEU A 173 -15.27 7.90 0.02
N PHE A 174 -14.79 9.10 -0.30
CA PHE A 174 -15.23 10.33 0.34
C PHE A 174 -16.40 10.92 -0.41
N ASP A 175 -17.36 11.43 0.34
CA ASP A 175 -18.30 12.45 -0.09
C ASP A 175 -17.95 13.71 0.72
N GLU A 176 -17.76 14.84 0.04
CA GLU A 176 -17.43 16.13 0.69
C GLU A 176 -18.70 16.98 0.92
N GLU A 177 -19.92 16.43 0.71
CA GLU A 177 -21.20 17.09 1.00
C GLU A 177 -21.72 16.75 2.41
#